data_041e394387da0ca26f2cba6132c0b321
#
_entry.id   041e394387da0ca26f2cba6132c0b321
#
_cell.length_a   1.000
_cell.length_b   1.000
_cell.length_c   1.000
_cell.angle_alpha   90.00
_cell.angle_beta   90.00
_cell.angle_gamma   90.00
#
_symmetry.space_group_name_H-M   'P 1'
#
loop_
_entity.id
_entity.type
_entity.pdbx_description
1 polymer ?
#
loop_
_entity_poly.entity_id
_entity_poly.type
_entity_poly.pdbx_seq_one_letter_code
_entity_poly.pdbx_strand_id
1 'polypeptide(L)'
;MNSLQKLLFFGIPHDTIHSKELRARVNLERSKIYFSNTKGSLNALFLGLFLAIVLLSFFNVPTPYIVAWAIALLSLGVVVYFYETAIIRAGFYQEKLAYQVLIRLLIGFCIALVWGFFAQLMPKDSILGYTLSYIAMSTFINVGMLSYSILPLQYLVYFIGALIPLEIKLGINFLASHDSFYLVLAAVFFICEIVLLRKALINSQTAIQALILNEKLKDEISKHTEAQSHIEFLAYHDHLTGVWNRRYIESFLNELVYNTNLHYKYFGIMLIDINYFKPINDTYGHNFGDELLTCFAHHLQKQLPHNALLGRFGGDEFIIIFEKIVSYQELEAYGIALKKALYQTYTINDITVDSSASVGWAIFPEEANDIETLINIADERMYEDKRLDHQRAVNF
;
A
#
# COMPACT_ATOMS: atom_id res chain seq x y z
N MET A 1 8.66 14.45 18.08
CA MET A 1 9.29 15.14 16.93
C MET A 1 10.28 16.16 17.48
N ASN A 2 11.55 16.01 17.11
CA ASN A 2 12.59 16.96 17.53
C ASN A 2 12.33 18.36 16.94
N SER A 3 12.85 19.43 17.56
CA SER A 3 12.70 20.81 17.10
C SER A 3 13.08 20.98 15.63
N LEU A 4 14.13 20.30 15.17
CA LEU A 4 14.59 20.26 13.79
C LEU A 4 13.52 19.69 12.83
N GLN A 5 12.86 18.61 13.18
CA GLN A 5 11.78 18.05 12.36
C GLN A 5 10.58 18.99 12.24
N LYS A 6 10.25 19.72 13.32
CA LYS A 6 9.19 20.73 13.27
C LYS A 6 9.51 21.87 12.31
N LEU A 7 10.77 22.30 12.28
CA LEU A 7 11.26 23.36 11.39
C LEU A 7 11.25 22.91 9.92
N LEU A 8 11.80 21.73 9.63
CA LEU A 8 11.94 21.24 8.25
C LEU A 8 10.62 20.84 7.60
N PHE A 9 9.71 20.30 8.40
CA PHE A 9 8.40 19.82 7.93
C PHE A 9 7.25 20.73 8.36
N PHE A 10 7.49 22.05 8.46
CA PHE A 10 6.42 23.00 8.71
C PHE A 10 5.37 22.99 7.58
N GLY A 11 4.20 23.58 7.82
CA GLY A 11 3.09 23.64 6.84
C GLY A 11 2.02 22.58 7.03
N ILE A 12 2.18 21.66 8.00
CA ILE A 12 1.09 20.78 8.43
C ILE A 12 0.41 21.46 9.63
N PRO A 13 -0.84 21.92 9.51
CA PRO A 13 -1.58 22.50 10.63
C PRO A 13 -1.68 21.48 11.79
N HIS A 14 -1.52 21.97 13.03
CA HIS A 14 -1.53 21.10 14.21
C HIS A 14 -2.85 20.34 14.36
N ASP A 15 -3.93 20.97 13.93
CA ASP A 15 -5.30 20.46 14.09
C ASP A 15 -5.70 19.43 13.02
N THR A 16 -4.92 19.29 11.95
CA THR A 16 -5.26 18.42 10.82
C THR A 16 -4.82 16.97 11.03
N ILE A 17 -3.81 16.73 11.87
CA ILE A 17 -3.26 15.39 12.15
C ILE A 17 -3.07 15.22 13.65
N HIS A 18 -3.98 14.49 14.29
CA HIS A 18 -3.94 14.14 15.72
C HIS A 18 -3.00 12.94 15.99
N SER A 19 -2.81 12.04 15.02
CA SER A 19 -1.96 10.85 15.16
C SER A 19 -0.49 11.17 14.83
N LYS A 20 0.43 10.82 15.76
CA LYS A 20 1.88 10.88 15.52
C LYS A 20 2.31 9.98 14.37
N GLU A 21 1.64 8.85 14.22
CA GLU A 21 1.93 7.86 13.18
C GLU A 21 1.58 8.37 11.78
N LEU A 22 0.38 8.91 11.59
CA LEU A 22 -0.03 9.51 10.32
C LEU A 22 0.92 10.65 9.92
N ARG A 23 1.33 11.49 10.88
CA ARG A 23 2.31 12.55 10.64
C ARG A 23 3.66 12.00 10.20
N ALA A 24 4.13 10.91 10.78
CA ALA A 24 5.37 10.25 10.40
C ALA A 24 5.29 9.69 8.96
N ARG A 25 4.19 9.03 8.61
CA ARG A 25 3.94 8.53 7.24
C ARG A 25 3.90 9.66 6.21
N VAL A 26 3.15 10.72 6.48
CA VAL A 26 3.09 11.90 5.59
C VAL A 26 4.47 12.53 5.40
N ASN A 27 5.28 12.69 6.45
CA ASN A 27 6.63 13.23 6.33
C ASN A 27 7.55 12.31 5.55
N LEU A 28 7.41 10.99 5.69
CA LEU A 28 8.16 10.01 4.92
C LEU A 28 7.80 10.11 3.43
N GLU A 29 6.52 10.17 3.09
CA GLU A 29 6.07 10.32 1.69
C GLU A 29 6.51 11.66 1.09
N ARG A 30 6.43 12.77 1.86
CA ARG A 30 7.00 14.06 1.45
C ARG A 30 8.47 13.93 1.07
N SER A 31 9.24 13.22 1.87
CA SER A 31 10.67 13.06 1.62
C SER A 31 10.94 12.16 0.42
N LYS A 32 10.18 11.08 0.25
CA LYS A 32 10.29 10.23 -0.95
C LYS A 32 10.06 11.02 -2.23
N ILE A 33 8.99 11.82 -2.28
CA ILE A 33 8.68 12.66 -3.43
C ILE A 33 9.78 13.72 -3.64
N TYR A 34 10.26 14.33 -2.56
CA TYR A 34 11.34 15.32 -2.62
C TYR A 34 12.61 14.75 -3.26
N PHE A 35 13.04 13.56 -2.83
CA PHE A 35 14.25 12.92 -3.36
C PHE A 35 14.04 12.22 -4.71
N SER A 36 12.82 11.84 -5.07
CA SER A 36 12.54 11.16 -6.35
C SER A 36 12.63 12.08 -7.58
N ASN A 37 12.58 13.40 -7.37
CA ASN A 37 12.59 14.40 -8.46
C ASN A 37 13.98 14.77 -8.99
N THR A 38 14.99 13.97 -8.69
CA THR A 38 16.40 14.22 -9.10
C THR A 38 16.58 14.45 -10.60
N LYS A 39 15.93 13.63 -11.43
CA LYS A 39 16.04 13.74 -12.89
C LYS A 39 15.47 15.08 -13.41
N GLY A 40 14.31 15.48 -12.89
CA GLY A 40 13.70 16.77 -13.23
C GLY A 40 14.56 17.96 -12.83
N SER A 41 15.15 17.89 -11.64
CA SER A 41 16.06 18.94 -11.12
C SER A 41 17.33 19.08 -11.95
N LEU A 42 17.92 17.97 -12.39
CA LEU A 42 19.11 17.98 -13.24
C LEU A 42 18.80 18.51 -14.62
N ASN A 43 17.68 18.11 -15.24
CA ASN A 43 17.29 18.65 -16.55
C ASN A 43 17.07 20.16 -16.48
N ALA A 44 16.43 20.66 -15.42
CA ALA A 44 16.28 22.10 -15.19
C ALA A 44 17.62 22.81 -15.03
N LEU A 45 18.56 22.20 -14.29
CA LEU A 45 19.90 22.73 -14.11
C LEU A 45 20.66 22.84 -15.44
N PHE A 46 20.65 21.81 -16.28
CA PHE A 46 21.31 21.79 -17.59
C PHE A 46 20.71 22.82 -18.55
N LEU A 47 19.39 22.90 -18.64
CA LEU A 47 18.72 23.89 -19.48
C LEU A 47 19.00 25.31 -19.02
N GLY A 48 18.91 25.55 -17.70
CA GLY A 48 19.23 26.86 -17.11
C GLY A 48 20.69 27.24 -17.35
N LEU A 49 21.62 26.31 -17.16
CA LEU A 49 23.03 26.50 -17.41
C LEU A 49 23.30 26.90 -18.88
N PHE A 50 22.69 26.17 -19.83
CA PHE A 50 22.83 26.48 -21.25
C PHE A 50 22.36 27.91 -21.56
N LEU A 51 21.15 28.26 -21.11
CA LEU A 51 20.58 29.59 -21.35
C LEU A 51 21.44 30.70 -20.70
N ALA A 52 21.95 30.45 -19.49
CA ALA A 52 22.81 31.41 -18.80
C ALA A 52 24.16 31.61 -19.50
N ILE A 53 24.80 30.56 -20.02
CA ILE A 53 26.04 30.66 -20.81
C ILE A 53 25.80 31.50 -22.07
N VAL A 54 24.69 31.24 -22.78
CA VAL A 54 24.32 32.04 -23.98
C VAL A 54 24.14 33.50 -23.60
N LEU A 55 23.47 33.80 -22.50
CA LEU A 55 23.25 35.17 -22.04
C LEU A 55 24.53 35.88 -21.62
N LEU A 56 25.39 35.22 -20.85
CA LEU A 56 26.69 35.77 -20.45
C LEU A 56 27.60 36.06 -21.64
N SER A 57 27.58 35.16 -22.64
CA SER A 57 28.32 35.32 -23.88
C SER A 57 27.81 36.50 -24.71
N PHE A 58 26.49 36.67 -24.78
CA PHE A 58 25.86 37.82 -25.46
C PHE A 58 26.26 39.16 -24.86
N PHE A 59 26.43 39.23 -23.54
CA PHE A 59 26.91 40.44 -22.85
C PHE A 59 28.46 40.57 -22.79
N ASN A 60 29.19 39.78 -23.58
CA ASN A 60 30.64 39.77 -23.66
C ASN A 60 31.36 39.61 -22.31
N VAL A 61 30.76 38.81 -21.40
CA VAL A 61 31.44 38.47 -20.15
C VAL A 61 32.68 37.65 -20.47
N PRO A 62 33.85 37.94 -19.84
CA PRO A 62 35.09 37.20 -20.16
C PRO A 62 34.93 35.70 -19.92
N THR A 63 35.29 34.87 -20.91
CA THR A 63 35.16 33.42 -20.95
C THR A 63 35.63 32.69 -19.65
N PRO A 64 36.78 33.10 -19.02
CA PRO A 64 37.21 32.42 -17.78
C PRO A 64 36.22 32.51 -16.64
N TYR A 65 35.46 33.61 -16.51
CA TYR A 65 34.44 33.76 -15.47
C TYR A 65 33.22 32.90 -15.77
N ILE A 66 32.81 32.81 -17.06
CA ILE A 66 31.71 31.93 -17.50
C ILE A 66 32.05 30.47 -17.19
N VAL A 67 33.28 30.05 -17.56
CA VAL A 67 33.75 28.68 -17.34
C VAL A 67 33.83 28.36 -15.83
N ALA A 68 34.41 29.23 -15.03
CA ALA A 68 34.51 29.02 -13.58
C ALA A 68 33.12 28.88 -12.93
N TRP A 69 32.19 29.76 -13.30
CA TRP A 69 30.83 29.74 -12.78
C TRP A 69 30.08 28.43 -13.23
N ALA A 70 30.22 28.04 -14.49
CA ALA A 70 29.59 26.79 -15.02
C ALA A 70 30.14 25.55 -14.33
N ILE A 71 31.47 25.49 -14.10
CA ILE A 71 32.11 24.37 -13.37
C ILE A 71 31.56 24.29 -11.94
N ALA A 72 31.42 25.43 -11.26
CA ALA A 72 30.89 25.48 -9.90
C ALA A 72 29.45 24.91 -9.84
N LEU A 73 28.57 25.29 -10.77
CA LEU A 73 27.21 24.76 -10.85
C LEU A 73 27.16 23.25 -11.18
N LEU A 74 27.97 22.82 -12.15
CA LEU A 74 28.03 21.42 -12.53
C LEU A 74 28.53 20.52 -11.40
N SER A 75 29.59 20.97 -10.69
CA SER A 75 30.11 20.21 -9.55
C SER A 75 29.07 20.03 -8.45
N LEU A 76 28.30 21.07 -8.12
CA LEU A 76 27.22 21.00 -7.16
C LEU A 76 26.07 20.10 -7.66
N GLY A 77 25.74 20.12 -8.96
CA GLY A 77 24.76 19.23 -9.59
C GLY A 77 25.17 17.76 -9.45
N VAL A 78 26.45 17.46 -9.66
CA VAL A 78 27.02 16.11 -9.45
C VAL A 78 26.88 15.67 -7.99
N VAL A 79 27.22 16.57 -7.04
CA VAL A 79 27.06 16.28 -5.61
C VAL A 79 25.60 15.95 -5.26
N VAL A 80 24.64 16.74 -5.76
CA VAL A 80 23.21 16.47 -5.56
C VAL A 80 22.83 15.09 -6.11
N TYR A 81 23.23 14.79 -7.33
CA TYR A 81 22.92 13.51 -7.98
C TYR A 81 23.39 12.31 -7.16
N PHE A 82 24.64 12.32 -6.73
CA PHE A 82 25.20 11.22 -5.93
C PHE A 82 24.55 11.16 -4.55
N TYR A 83 24.30 12.29 -3.91
CA TYR A 83 23.67 12.35 -2.61
C TYR A 83 22.24 11.78 -2.65
N GLU A 84 21.39 12.25 -3.60
CA GLU A 84 20.01 11.76 -3.74
C GLU A 84 19.97 10.30 -4.13
N THR A 85 20.83 9.86 -5.05
CA THR A 85 20.94 8.45 -5.44
C THR A 85 21.35 7.56 -4.27
N ALA A 86 22.28 8.02 -3.44
CA ALA A 86 22.73 7.28 -2.25
C ALA A 86 21.58 7.13 -1.24
N ILE A 87 20.78 8.19 -1.00
CA ILE A 87 19.63 8.13 -0.10
C ILE A 87 18.54 7.17 -0.65
N ILE A 88 18.23 7.25 -1.94
CA ILE A 88 17.22 6.38 -2.56
C ILE A 88 17.66 4.90 -2.45
N ARG A 89 18.94 4.59 -2.68
CA ARG A 89 19.47 3.23 -2.57
C ARG A 89 19.53 2.72 -1.13
N ALA A 90 19.89 3.57 -0.19
CA ALA A 90 19.99 3.22 1.23
C ALA A 90 18.63 3.06 1.90
N GLY A 91 17.55 3.57 1.29
CA GLY A 91 16.24 3.67 1.89
C GLY A 91 16.07 4.87 2.83
N PHE A 92 14.80 5.17 3.13
CA PHE A 92 14.43 6.31 3.99
C PHE A 92 14.28 5.84 5.43
N TYR A 93 15.25 6.20 6.28
CA TYR A 93 15.18 5.93 7.71
C TYR A 93 14.53 7.09 8.45
N GLN A 94 13.43 6.88 9.13
CA GLN A 94 12.67 7.91 9.86
C GLN A 94 13.54 8.69 10.84
N GLU A 95 14.47 8.03 11.52
CA GLU A 95 15.38 8.66 12.49
C GLU A 95 16.35 9.65 11.85
N LYS A 96 16.82 9.40 10.63
CA LYS A 96 17.80 10.21 9.91
C LYS A 96 17.18 11.19 8.92
N LEU A 97 15.86 11.14 8.73
CA LEU A 97 15.15 11.89 7.70
C LEU A 97 15.39 13.40 7.78
N ALA A 98 15.35 13.98 8.98
CA ALA A 98 15.58 15.41 9.17
C ALA A 98 17.00 15.84 8.75
N TYR A 99 18.00 15.04 9.07
CA TYR A 99 19.38 15.31 8.65
C TYR A 99 19.58 15.18 7.14
N GLN A 100 18.93 14.17 6.53
CA GLN A 100 18.97 13.98 5.07
C GLN A 100 18.39 15.20 4.34
N VAL A 101 17.23 15.68 4.80
CA VAL A 101 16.59 16.88 4.24
C VAL A 101 17.45 18.12 4.50
N LEU A 102 18.01 18.30 5.70
CA LEU A 102 18.86 19.44 6.04
C LEU A 102 20.10 19.51 5.14
N ILE A 103 20.81 18.40 4.95
CA ILE A 103 22.00 18.37 4.06
C ILE A 103 21.59 18.75 2.63
N ARG A 104 20.48 18.24 2.14
CA ARG A 104 19.99 18.57 0.81
C ARG A 104 19.62 20.06 0.67
N LEU A 105 19.03 20.65 1.72
CA LEU A 105 18.76 22.09 1.77
C LEU A 105 20.04 22.92 1.72
N LEU A 106 21.08 22.52 2.46
CA LEU A 106 22.38 23.19 2.45
C LEU A 106 23.03 23.14 1.07
N ILE A 107 23.02 21.99 0.41
CA ILE A 107 23.50 21.85 -0.98
C ILE A 107 22.70 22.76 -1.91
N GLY A 108 21.36 22.77 -1.74
CA GLY A 108 20.45 23.65 -2.50
C GLY A 108 20.76 25.13 -2.31
N PHE A 109 21.11 25.55 -1.10
CA PHE A 109 21.55 26.90 -0.81
C PHE A 109 22.84 27.26 -1.54
N CYS A 110 23.84 26.37 -1.55
CA CYS A 110 25.08 26.57 -2.31
C CYS A 110 24.82 26.76 -3.81
N ILE A 111 23.92 25.93 -4.39
CA ILE A 111 23.51 26.08 -5.80
C ILE A 111 22.85 27.44 -6.02
N ALA A 112 21.97 27.86 -5.13
CA ALA A 112 21.25 29.11 -5.22
C ALA A 112 22.22 30.32 -5.14
N LEU A 113 23.23 30.27 -4.26
CA LEU A 113 24.28 31.30 -4.19
C LEU A 113 25.10 31.38 -5.49
N VAL A 114 25.47 30.25 -6.07
CA VAL A 114 26.21 30.25 -7.36
C VAL A 114 25.34 30.83 -8.47
N TRP A 115 24.00 30.53 -8.47
CA TRP A 115 23.07 31.20 -9.36
C TRP A 115 22.96 32.71 -9.10
N GLY A 116 22.89 33.14 -7.84
CA GLY A 116 22.88 34.56 -7.48
C GLY A 116 24.13 35.33 -7.95
N PHE A 117 25.28 34.64 -7.97
CA PHE A 117 26.51 35.19 -8.50
C PHE A 117 26.45 35.49 -10.01
N PHE A 118 25.55 34.86 -10.76
CA PHE A 118 25.30 35.14 -12.17
C PHE A 118 25.03 36.62 -12.44
N ALA A 119 24.20 37.26 -11.60
CA ALA A 119 23.90 38.67 -11.73
C ALA A 119 25.11 39.59 -11.51
N GLN A 120 26.12 39.15 -10.71
CA GLN A 120 27.33 39.91 -10.45
C GLN A 120 28.25 39.97 -11.66
N LEU A 121 28.14 39.00 -12.59
CA LEU A 121 28.91 38.90 -13.82
C LEU A 121 28.41 39.86 -14.91
N MET A 122 27.18 40.41 -14.75
CA MET A 122 26.62 41.35 -15.74
C MET A 122 27.34 42.71 -15.73
N PRO A 123 27.52 43.35 -16.90
CA PRO A 123 28.05 44.71 -17.01
C PRO A 123 27.23 45.69 -16.17
N LYS A 124 27.93 46.65 -15.54
CA LYS A 124 27.33 47.59 -14.57
C LYS A 124 26.17 48.41 -15.16
N ASP A 125 26.27 48.78 -16.42
CA ASP A 125 25.31 49.68 -17.08
C ASP A 125 24.25 48.93 -17.91
N SER A 126 24.19 47.61 -17.80
CA SER A 126 23.27 46.78 -18.60
C SER A 126 21.98 46.52 -17.90
N ILE A 127 21.01 47.43 -18.00
CA ILE A 127 19.66 47.27 -17.52
C ILE A 127 19.00 45.97 -18.11
N LEU A 128 19.18 45.79 -19.43
CA LEU A 128 18.71 44.58 -20.11
C LEU A 128 19.35 43.31 -19.52
N GLY A 129 20.65 43.35 -19.19
CA GLY A 129 21.34 42.23 -18.54
C GLY A 129 20.76 41.86 -17.19
N TYR A 130 20.45 42.83 -16.32
CA TYR A 130 19.82 42.59 -15.03
C TYR A 130 18.40 42.03 -15.18
N THR A 131 17.61 42.59 -16.11
CA THR A 131 16.25 42.13 -16.36
C THR A 131 16.22 40.68 -16.86
N LEU A 132 17.09 40.33 -17.81
CA LEU A 132 17.22 38.99 -18.34
C LEU A 132 17.78 38.00 -17.27
N SER A 133 18.71 38.47 -16.43
CA SER A 133 19.21 37.69 -15.29
C SER A 133 18.10 37.37 -14.29
N TYR A 134 17.26 38.35 -13.96
CA TYR A 134 16.09 38.11 -13.09
C TYR A 134 15.13 37.11 -13.69
N ILE A 135 14.77 37.25 -14.98
CA ILE A 135 13.89 36.31 -15.67
C ILE A 135 14.48 34.90 -15.65
N ALA A 136 15.78 34.75 -15.94
CA ALA A 136 16.44 33.45 -15.95
C ALA A 136 16.40 32.79 -14.55
N MET A 137 16.79 33.56 -13.50
CA MET A 137 16.77 33.08 -12.12
C MET A 137 15.36 32.75 -11.62
N SER A 138 14.41 33.63 -11.86
CA SER A 138 12.99 33.40 -11.48
C SER A 138 12.41 32.18 -12.18
N THR A 139 12.74 31.96 -13.46
CA THR A 139 12.31 30.77 -14.22
C THR A 139 12.92 29.50 -13.62
N PHE A 140 14.22 29.52 -13.30
CA PHE A 140 14.89 28.40 -12.65
C PHE A 140 14.25 28.05 -11.31
N ILE A 141 13.98 29.06 -10.46
CA ILE A 141 13.32 28.86 -9.17
C ILE A 141 11.90 28.32 -9.35
N ASN A 142 11.12 28.82 -10.32
CA ASN A 142 9.77 28.36 -10.60
C ASN A 142 9.73 26.93 -11.12
N VAL A 143 10.63 26.52 -12.00
CA VAL A 143 10.76 25.13 -12.46
C VAL A 143 11.12 24.22 -11.27
N GLY A 144 12.05 24.67 -10.42
CA GLY A 144 12.37 24.00 -9.16
C GLY A 144 11.17 23.89 -8.22
N MET A 145 10.27 24.89 -8.21
CA MET A 145 9.08 24.89 -7.38
C MET A 145 8.13 23.74 -7.68
N LEU A 146 7.96 23.34 -8.93
CA LEU A 146 7.15 22.16 -9.31
C LEU A 146 7.72 20.87 -8.69
N SER A 147 9.04 20.76 -8.61
CA SER A 147 9.73 19.61 -8.03
C SER A 147 9.77 19.64 -6.50
N TYR A 148 9.77 20.82 -5.89
CA TYR A 148 10.00 21.00 -4.43
C TYR A 148 8.82 21.61 -3.68
N SER A 149 7.63 21.67 -4.31
CA SER A 149 6.39 22.21 -3.69
C SER A 149 6.06 21.57 -2.34
N ILE A 150 6.53 20.36 -2.10
CA ILE A 150 6.32 19.58 -0.88
C ILE A 150 7.12 20.09 0.32
N LEU A 151 8.25 20.80 0.08
CA LEU A 151 9.10 21.39 1.13
C LEU A 151 9.25 22.91 0.92
N PRO A 152 8.36 23.72 1.51
CA PRO A 152 8.37 25.17 1.31
C PRO A 152 9.69 25.83 1.71
N LEU A 153 10.43 25.24 2.65
CA LEU A 153 11.72 25.71 3.07
C LEU A 153 12.77 25.69 1.95
N GLN A 154 12.68 24.73 1.03
CA GLN A 154 13.57 24.67 -0.14
C GLN A 154 13.38 25.88 -1.05
N TYR A 155 12.13 26.30 -1.25
CA TYR A 155 11.84 27.50 -2.04
C TYR A 155 12.45 28.75 -1.39
N LEU A 156 12.27 28.90 -0.08
CA LEU A 156 12.86 30.01 0.67
C LEU A 156 14.39 30.04 0.56
N VAL A 157 15.02 28.88 0.61
CA VAL A 157 16.47 28.72 0.44
C VAL A 157 16.94 29.21 -0.94
N TYR A 158 16.22 28.81 -2.00
CA TYR A 158 16.53 29.29 -3.36
C TYR A 158 16.27 30.78 -3.53
N PHE A 159 15.20 31.29 -2.96
CA PHE A 159 14.86 32.70 -2.97
C PHE A 159 15.97 33.54 -2.35
N ILE A 160 16.40 33.20 -1.15
CA ILE A 160 17.47 33.92 -0.44
C ILE A 160 18.80 33.82 -1.20
N GLY A 161 19.17 32.63 -1.65
CA GLY A 161 20.47 32.40 -2.28
C GLY A 161 20.62 33.02 -3.67
N ALA A 162 19.56 32.96 -4.49
CA ALA A 162 19.64 33.38 -5.89
C ALA A 162 19.25 34.85 -6.11
N LEU A 163 18.20 35.34 -5.46
CA LEU A 163 17.61 36.63 -5.77
C LEU A 163 18.15 37.79 -4.90
N ILE A 164 18.46 37.57 -3.62
CA ILE A 164 19.04 38.61 -2.77
C ILE A 164 20.36 39.16 -3.33
N PRO A 165 21.31 38.37 -3.87
CA PRO A 165 22.50 38.92 -4.50
C PRO A 165 22.23 39.88 -5.66
N LEU A 166 21.17 39.64 -6.44
CA LEU A 166 20.72 40.53 -7.52
C LEU A 166 20.21 41.88 -6.94
N GLU A 167 19.35 41.82 -5.91
CA GLU A 167 18.82 43.02 -5.24
C GLU A 167 19.95 43.88 -4.63
N ILE A 168 20.93 43.25 -3.98
CA ILE A 168 22.10 43.93 -3.47
C ILE A 168 22.87 44.62 -4.59
N LYS A 169 23.06 43.97 -5.75
CA LYS A 169 23.75 44.55 -6.90
C LYS A 169 23.03 45.77 -7.45
N LEU A 170 21.70 45.73 -7.57
CA LEU A 170 20.89 46.86 -8.02
C LEU A 170 21.01 48.02 -7.02
N GLY A 171 20.98 47.76 -5.71
CA GLY A 171 21.21 48.76 -4.67
C GLY A 171 22.58 49.41 -4.75
N ILE A 172 23.66 48.61 -4.96
CA ILE A 172 25.02 49.14 -5.15
C ILE A 172 25.08 50.02 -6.38
N ASN A 173 24.47 49.61 -7.52
CA ASN A 173 24.45 50.43 -8.72
C ASN A 173 23.69 51.72 -8.55
N PHE A 174 22.57 51.75 -7.84
CA PHE A 174 21.83 52.94 -7.48
C PHE A 174 22.74 53.92 -6.66
N LEU A 175 23.41 53.43 -5.64
CA LEU A 175 24.30 54.24 -4.81
C LEU A 175 25.48 54.83 -5.59
N ALA A 176 25.97 54.11 -6.61
CA ALA A 176 27.09 54.53 -7.43
C ALA A 176 26.71 55.52 -8.53
N SER A 177 25.54 55.37 -9.17
CA SER A 177 25.13 56.16 -10.32
C SER A 177 24.08 57.24 -9.98
N HIS A 178 23.43 57.12 -8.83
CA HIS A 178 22.25 57.92 -8.43
C HIS A 178 21.07 57.82 -9.44
N ASP A 179 21.06 56.79 -10.30
CA ASP A 179 20.01 56.56 -11.26
C ASP A 179 18.85 55.83 -10.60
N SER A 180 17.74 56.54 -10.43
CA SER A 180 16.48 56.01 -9.79
C SER A 180 15.92 54.81 -10.52
N PHE A 181 16.31 54.53 -11.76
CA PHE A 181 15.86 53.39 -12.50
C PHE A 181 16.22 52.03 -11.79
N TYR A 182 17.42 51.95 -11.21
CA TYR A 182 17.84 50.76 -10.45
C TYR A 182 16.97 50.50 -9.23
N LEU A 183 16.54 51.59 -8.57
CA LEU A 183 15.64 51.47 -7.42
C LEU A 183 14.23 51.00 -7.84
N VAL A 184 13.73 51.54 -8.96
CA VAL A 184 12.44 51.10 -9.52
C VAL A 184 12.51 49.62 -9.94
N LEU A 185 13.59 49.22 -10.59
CA LEU A 185 13.79 47.84 -11.03
C LEU A 185 13.85 46.87 -9.83
N ALA A 186 14.61 47.23 -8.78
CA ALA A 186 14.66 46.45 -7.55
C ALA A 186 13.26 46.32 -6.89
N ALA A 187 12.54 47.45 -6.79
CA ALA A 187 11.19 47.41 -6.23
C ALA A 187 10.21 46.50 -7.02
N VAL A 188 10.29 46.53 -8.36
CA VAL A 188 9.47 45.64 -9.21
C VAL A 188 9.86 44.18 -9.00
N PHE A 189 11.12 43.85 -8.98
CA PHE A 189 11.59 42.49 -8.74
C PHE A 189 11.18 42.01 -7.36
N PHE A 190 11.36 42.79 -6.33
CA PHE A 190 10.95 42.47 -4.96
C PHE A 190 9.43 42.17 -4.84
N ILE A 191 8.60 42.98 -5.50
CA ILE A 191 7.15 42.72 -5.53
C ILE A 191 6.85 41.41 -6.23
N CYS A 192 7.46 41.15 -7.39
CA CYS A 192 7.26 39.86 -8.11
C CYS A 192 7.71 38.68 -7.27
N GLU A 193 8.78 38.82 -6.50
CA GLU A 193 9.29 37.77 -5.60
C GLU A 193 8.31 37.44 -4.47
N ILE A 194 7.69 38.46 -3.87
CA ILE A 194 6.67 38.26 -2.84
C ILE A 194 5.46 37.48 -3.43
N VAL A 195 5.04 37.83 -4.65
CA VAL A 195 3.94 37.11 -5.33
C VAL A 195 4.29 35.66 -5.59
N LEU A 196 5.53 35.39 -6.09
CA LEU A 196 6.01 34.04 -6.34
C LEU A 196 6.14 33.21 -5.06
N LEU A 197 6.67 33.83 -3.99
CA LEU A 197 6.77 33.17 -2.68
C LEU A 197 5.38 32.80 -2.14
N ARG A 198 4.42 33.73 -2.22
CA ARG A 198 3.04 33.45 -1.81
C ARG A 198 2.44 32.28 -2.59
N LYS A 199 2.62 32.27 -3.93
CA LYS A 199 2.16 31.16 -4.78
C LYS A 199 2.83 29.84 -4.39
N ALA A 200 4.11 29.83 -4.10
CA ALA A 200 4.84 28.64 -3.67
C ALA A 200 4.29 28.09 -2.35
N LEU A 201 4.01 28.96 -1.38
CA LEU A 201 3.42 28.54 -0.09
C LEU A 201 2.01 27.93 -0.27
N ILE A 202 1.17 28.54 -1.11
CA ILE A 202 -0.16 28.00 -1.42
C ILE A 202 -0.05 26.62 -2.08
N ASN A 203 0.78 26.49 -3.11
CA ASN A 203 1.00 25.21 -3.80
C ASN A 203 1.51 24.12 -2.84
N SER A 204 2.44 24.51 -1.93
CA SER A 204 2.94 23.60 -0.91
C SER A 204 1.84 23.12 0.05
N GLN A 205 0.97 24.03 0.50
CA GLN A 205 -0.16 23.67 1.35
C GLN A 205 -1.11 22.70 0.65
N THR A 206 -1.45 22.97 -0.61
CA THR A 206 -2.32 22.11 -1.42
C THR A 206 -1.70 20.72 -1.59
N ALA A 207 -0.42 20.64 -1.92
CA ALA A 207 0.29 19.38 -2.07
C ALA A 207 0.32 18.57 -0.75
N ILE A 208 0.56 19.24 0.37
CA ILE A 208 0.56 18.60 1.70
C ILE A 208 -0.84 18.11 2.06
N GLN A 209 -1.88 18.89 1.80
CA GLN A 209 -3.28 18.47 2.04
C GLN A 209 -3.65 17.25 1.20
N ALA A 210 -3.26 17.24 -0.07
CA ALA A 210 -3.48 16.09 -0.95
C ALA A 210 -2.79 14.82 -0.42
N LEU A 211 -1.57 14.92 0.10
CA LEU A 211 -0.88 13.78 0.73
C LEU A 211 -1.58 13.29 1.99
N ILE A 212 -2.01 14.20 2.85
CA ILE A 212 -2.75 13.84 4.08
C ILE A 212 -4.04 13.11 3.73
N LEU A 213 -4.77 13.63 2.75
CA LEU A 213 -6.02 13.02 2.29
C LEU A 213 -5.77 11.62 1.69
N ASN A 214 -4.72 11.49 0.88
CA ASN A 214 -4.36 10.19 0.28
C ASN A 214 -3.99 9.14 1.35
N GLU A 215 -3.23 9.51 2.39
CA GLU A 215 -2.91 8.60 3.48
C GLU A 215 -4.15 8.20 4.30
N LYS A 216 -5.06 9.15 4.56
CA LYS A 216 -6.34 8.84 5.23
C LYS A 216 -7.21 7.91 4.38
N LEU A 217 -7.25 8.14 3.06
CA LEU A 217 -8.01 7.29 2.14
C LEU A 217 -7.45 5.86 2.09
N LYS A 218 -6.14 5.68 2.11
CA LYS A 218 -5.52 4.35 2.19
C LYS A 218 -5.93 3.60 3.46
N ASP A 219 -5.92 4.29 4.61
CA ASP A 219 -6.35 3.69 5.88
C ASP A 219 -7.83 3.27 5.85
N GLU A 220 -8.69 4.09 5.22
CA GLU A 220 -10.12 3.79 5.09
C GLU A 220 -10.37 2.61 4.15
N ILE A 221 -9.69 2.57 3.00
CA ILE A 221 -9.75 1.43 2.07
C ILE A 221 -9.32 0.14 2.76
N SER A 222 -8.22 0.16 3.54
CA SER A 222 -7.77 -1.02 4.28
C SER A 222 -8.84 -1.54 5.24
N LYS A 223 -9.45 -0.65 6.03
CA LYS A 223 -10.54 -1.03 6.96
C LYS A 223 -11.76 -1.59 6.23
N HIS A 224 -12.13 -0.97 5.10
CA HIS A 224 -13.24 -1.47 4.29
C HIS A 224 -12.95 -2.86 3.72
N THR A 225 -11.74 -3.08 3.21
CA THR A 225 -11.32 -4.38 2.68
C THR A 225 -11.35 -5.47 3.77
N GLU A 226 -10.84 -5.15 4.98
CA GLU A 226 -10.88 -6.07 6.13
C GLU A 226 -12.33 -6.39 6.54
N ALA A 227 -13.18 -5.35 6.63
CA ALA A 227 -14.59 -5.54 6.97
C ALA A 227 -15.33 -6.36 5.91
N GLN A 228 -15.07 -6.11 4.64
CA GLN A 228 -15.67 -6.87 3.53
C GLN A 228 -15.24 -8.33 3.56
N SER A 229 -13.95 -8.62 3.74
CA SER A 229 -13.45 -10.00 3.87
C SER A 229 -14.08 -10.73 5.05
N HIS A 230 -14.30 -10.01 6.16
CA HIS A 230 -14.97 -10.58 7.32
C HIS A 230 -16.46 -10.88 7.05
N ILE A 231 -17.16 -9.98 6.35
CA ILE A 231 -18.56 -10.20 5.94
C ILE A 231 -18.65 -11.38 4.98
N GLU A 232 -17.76 -11.50 4.00
CA GLU A 232 -17.71 -12.64 3.07
C GLU A 232 -17.44 -13.94 3.81
N PHE A 233 -16.52 -13.94 4.77
CA PHE A 233 -16.25 -15.09 5.61
C PHE A 233 -17.50 -15.52 6.38
N LEU A 234 -18.17 -14.59 7.08
CA LEU A 234 -19.42 -14.88 7.81
C LEU A 234 -20.57 -15.31 6.91
N ALA A 235 -20.61 -14.84 5.66
CA ALA A 235 -21.66 -15.21 4.71
C ALA A 235 -21.53 -16.65 4.18
N TYR A 236 -20.29 -17.17 4.09
CA TYR A 236 -20.02 -18.44 3.41
C TYR A 236 -19.37 -19.51 4.29
N HIS A 237 -18.89 -19.16 5.48
CA HIS A 237 -18.30 -20.13 6.41
C HIS A 237 -19.17 -20.37 7.63
N ASP A 238 -19.06 -21.54 8.23
CA ASP A 238 -19.63 -21.86 9.52
C ASP A 238 -18.80 -21.16 10.61
N HIS A 239 -19.46 -20.37 11.45
CA HIS A 239 -18.78 -19.52 12.45
C HIS A 239 -18.05 -20.29 13.55
N LEU A 240 -18.46 -21.55 13.79
CA LEU A 240 -17.86 -22.38 14.83
C LEU A 240 -16.63 -23.14 14.32
N THR A 241 -16.80 -23.81 13.18
CA THR A 241 -15.79 -24.74 12.65
C THR A 241 -14.89 -24.15 11.58
N GLY A 242 -15.27 -23.00 11.00
CA GLY A 242 -14.51 -22.31 9.95
C GLY A 242 -14.61 -22.98 8.56
N VAL A 243 -15.24 -24.14 8.43
CA VAL A 243 -15.49 -24.78 7.12
C VAL A 243 -16.63 -24.07 6.38
N TRP A 244 -16.89 -24.43 5.13
CA TRP A 244 -17.98 -23.84 4.37
C TRP A 244 -19.34 -24.10 5.02
N ASN A 245 -20.21 -23.10 5.04
CA ASN A 245 -21.56 -23.25 5.58
C ASN A 245 -22.51 -23.86 4.53
N ARG A 246 -23.70 -24.27 5.00
CA ARG A 246 -24.73 -24.86 4.17
C ARG A 246 -25.08 -24.03 2.93
N ARG A 247 -25.16 -22.70 3.09
CA ARG A 247 -25.52 -21.79 1.99
C ARG A 247 -24.48 -21.83 0.86
N TYR A 248 -23.19 -21.81 1.19
CA TYR A 248 -22.13 -21.92 0.19
C TYR A 248 -22.17 -23.29 -0.51
N ILE A 249 -22.33 -24.36 0.25
CA ILE A 249 -22.41 -25.73 -0.27
C ILE A 249 -23.55 -25.89 -1.28
N GLU A 250 -24.75 -25.40 -0.94
CA GLU A 250 -25.91 -25.47 -1.85
C GLU A 250 -25.67 -24.69 -3.14
N SER A 251 -25.06 -23.50 -3.04
CA SER A 251 -24.66 -22.68 -4.20
C SER A 251 -23.65 -23.40 -5.08
N PHE A 252 -22.64 -23.97 -4.46
CA PHE A 252 -21.55 -24.66 -5.15
C PHE A 252 -22.02 -25.96 -5.84
N LEU A 253 -22.86 -26.72 -5.20
CA LEU A 253 -23.48 -27.91 -5.82
C LEU A 253 -24.31 -27.54 -7.05
N ASN A 254 -25.08 -26.46 -7.01
CA ASN A 254 -25.82 -25.96 -8.17
C ASN A 254 -24.91 -25.61 -9.34
N GLU A 255 -23.77 -24.95 -9.06
CA GLU A 255 -22.77 -24.64 -10.07
C GLU A 255 -22.13 -25.93 -10.65
N LEU A 256 -21.81 -26.89 -9.81
CA LEU A 256 -21.26 -28.19 -10.27
C LEU A 256 -22.22 -28.95 -11.18
N VAL A 257 -23.51 -29.03 -10.83
CA VAL A 257 -24.51 -29.66 -11.69
C VAL A 257 -24.62 -28.99 -13.04
N TYR A 258 -24.64 -27.64 -13.05
CA TYR A 258 -24.68 -26.89 -14.30
C TYR A 258 -23.45 -27.19 -15.17
N ASN A 259 -22.25 -27.16 -14.58
CA ASN A 259 -20.98 -27.43 -15.28
C ASN A 259 -20.88 -28.90 -15.74
N THR A 260 -21.36 -29.86 -14.96
CA THR A 260 -21.35 -31.29 -15.29
C THR A 260 -22.26 -31.59 -16.48
N ASN A 261 -23.42 -30.98 -16.52
CA ASN A 261 -24.34 -31.09 -17.65
C ASN A 261 -23.75 -30.55 -18.97
N LEU A 262 -22.85 -29.55 -18.88
CA LEU A 262 -22.17 -29.00 -20.04
C LEU A 262 -20.95 -29.83 -20.49
N HIS A 263 -20.26 -30.51 -19.58
CA HIS A 263 -18.92 -31.08 -19.82
C HIS A 263 -18.77 -32.57 -19.51
N TYR A 264 -19.87 -33.28 -19.14
CA TYR A 264 -19.89 -34.72 -18.81
C TYR A 264 -18.85 -35.12 -17.76
N LYS A 265 -18.71 -34.30 -16.71
CA LYS A 265 -17.79 -34.57 -15.60
C LYS A 265 -18.52 -35.19 -14.43
N TYR A 266 -17.82 -36.05 -13.69
CA TYR A 266 -18.36 -36.64 -12.45
C TYR A 266 -17.92 -35.81 -11.26
N PHE A 267 -18.81 -35.67 -10.27
CA PHE A 267 -18.46 -35.23 -8.94
C PHE A 267 -19.12 -36.12 -7.90
N GLY A 268 -18.53 -36.22 -6.73
CA GLY A 268 -19.05 -37.02 -5.63
C GLY A 268 -19.37 -36.19 -4.41
N ILE A 269 -20.35 -36.64 -3.62
CA ILE A 269 -20.59 -36.06 -2.29
C ILE A 269 -20.46 -37.13 -1.22
N MET A 270 -20.07 -36.75 -0.01
CA MET A 270 -20.14 -37.58 1.19
C MET A 270 -20.82 -36.81 2.30
N LEU A 271 -21.85 -37.39 2.90
CA LEU A 271 -22.46 -36.90 4.13
C LEU A 271 -21.86 -37.62 5.32
N ILE A 272 -21.63 -36.90 6.40
CA ILE A 272 -20.96 -37.37 7.60
C ILE A 272 -21.74 -36.89 8.81
N ASP A 273 -22.02 -37.75 9.75
CA ASP A 273 -22.70 -37.47 11.01
C ASP A 273 -21.87 -38.02 12.18
N ILE A 274 -21.60 -37.20 13.20
CA ILE A 274 -20.81 -37.62 14.37
C ILE A 274 -21.66 -38.54 15.26
N ASN A 275 -21.20 -39.75 15.45
CA ASN A 275 -21.92 -40.72 16.26
C ASN A 275 -21.92 -40.30 17.74
N TYR A 276 -23.07 -40.48 18.41
CA TYR A 276 -23.24 -40.18 19.83
C TYR A 276 -22.96 -38.72 20.24
N PHE A 277 -23.02 -37.76 19.31
CA PHE A 277 -22.76 -36.34 19.60
C PHE A 277 -23.72 -35.76 20.63
N LYS A 278 -25.01 -36.08 20.55
CA LYS A 278 -26.00 -35.65 21.55
C LYS A 278 -25.70 -36.17 22.95
N PRO A 279 -25.45 -37.46 23.20
CA PRO A 279 -25.01 -37.98 24.50
C PRO A 279 -23.73 -37.28 25.04
N ILE A 280 -22.78 -36.94 24.17
CA ILE A 280 -21.57 -36.18 24.57
C ILE A 280 -21.99 -34.79 25.07
N ASN A 281 -22.83 -34.07 24.33
CA ASN A 281 -23.36 -32.78 24.76
C ASN A 281 -24.14 -32.87 26.10
N ASP A 282 -24.95 -33.88 26.25
CA ASP A 282 -25.74 -34.07 27.45
C ASP A 282 -24.87 -34.39 28.69
N THR A 283 -23.70 -35.01 28.47
CA THR A 283 -22.76 -35.39 29.55
C THR A 283 -21.78 -34.28 29.91
N TYR A 284 -21.18 -33.61 28.89
CA TYR A 284 -20.09 -32.69 29.08
C TYR A 284 -20.46 -31.22 28.81
N GLY A 285 -21.68 -30.98 28.33
CA GLY A 285 -22.20 -29.64 28.02
C GLY A 285 -21.91 -29.19 26.59
N HIS A 286 -22.69 -28.21 26.13
CA HIS A 286 -22.63 -27.71 24.75
C HIS A 286 -21.27 -27.12 24.37
N ASN A 287 -20.58 -26.42 25.30
CA ASN A 287 -19.25 -25.87 25.03
C ASN A 287 -18.22 -26.96 24.68
N PHE A 288 -18.31 -28.11 25.34
CA PHE A 288 -17.45 -29.25 25.00
C PHE A 288 -17.78 -29.80 23.61
N GLY A 289 -19.08 -29.92 23.27
CA GLY A 289 -19.51 -30.32 21.94
C GLY A 289 -19.05 -29.36 20.86
N ASP A 290 -19.08 -28.07 21.10
CA ASP A 290 -18.58 -27.06 20.15
C ASP A 290 -17.07 -27.21 19.90
N GLU A 291 -16.28 -27.46 20.93
CA GLU A 291 -14.85 -27.76 20.80
C GLU A 291 -14.62 -29.09 20.05
N LEU A 292 -15.44 -30.11 20.33
CA LEU A 292 -15.38 -31.37 19.59
C LEU A 292 -15.67 -31.18 18.10
N LEU A 293 -16.72 -30.41 17.75
CA LEU A 293 -17.03 -30.08 16.35
C LEU A 293 -15.86 -29.36 15.65
N THR A 294 -15.21 -28.43 16.33
CA THR A 294 -14.06 -27.71 15.82
C THR A 294 -12.87 -28.65 15.59
N CYS A 295 -12.56 -29.51 16.56
CA CYS A 295 -11.50 -30.51 16.45
C CYS A 295 -11.80 -31.53 15.33
N PHE A 296 -13.04 -31.97 15.23
CA PHE A 296 -13.49 -32.90 14.22
C PHE A 296 -13.39 -32.33 12.80
N ALA A 297 -13.88 -31.09 12.59
CA ALA A 297 -13.74 -30.39 11.32
C ALA A 297 -12.28 -30.23 10.89
N HIS A 298 -11.41 -29.86 11.82
CA HIS A 298 -9.97 -29.75 11.57
C HIS A 298 -9.31 -31.08 11.22
N HIS A 299 -9.75 -32.17 11.89
CA HIS A 299 -9.29 -33.50 11.57
C HIS A 299 -9.75 -33.95 10.19
N LEU A 300 -11.06 -33.76 9.86
CA LEU A 300 -11.59 -34.00 8.53
C LEU A 300 -10.77 -33.28 7.45
N GLN A 301 -10.55 -32.00 7.63
CA GLN A 301 -9.84 -31.18 6.65
C GLN A 301 -8.41 -31.69 6.35
N LYS A 302 -7.73 -32.27 7.34
CA LYS A 302 -6.40 -32.89 7.16
C LYS A 302 -6.42 -34.19 6.37
N GLN A 303 -7.55 -34.89 6.33
CA GLN A 303 -7.70 -36.15 5.60
C GLN A 303 -8.09 -35.94 4.14
N LEU A 304 -8.49 -34.72 3.77
CA LEU A 304 -9.02 -34.43 2.45
C LEU A 304 -7.94 -34.10 1.43
N PRO A 305 -8.09 -34.56 0.18
CA PRO A 305 -7.25 -34.10 -0.91
C PRO A 305 -7.57 -32.63 -1.26
N HIS A 306 -6.64 -31.96 -1.94
CA HIS A 306 -6.76 -30.54 -2.30
C HIS A 306 -7.97 -30.20 -3.20
N ASN A 307 -8.55 -31.16 -3.87
CA ASN A 307 -9.71 -31.02 -4.75
C ASN A 307 -11.04 -31.38 -4.07
N ALA A 308 -11.04 -31.51 -2.76
CA ALA A 308 -12.25 -31.74 -1.98
C ALA A 308 -12.61 -30.50 -1.16
N LEU A 309 -13.88 -30.19 -1.08
CA LEU A 309 -14.45 -29.08 -0.32
C LEU A 309 -15.21 -29.63 0.87
N LEU A 310 -14.92 -29.09 2.06
CA LEU A 310 -15.58 -29.48 3.32
C LEU A 310 -16.55 -28.41 3.77
N GLY A 311 -17.76 -28.78 4.06
CA GLY A 311 -18.80 -27.93 4.62
C GLY A 311 -19.50 -28.53 5.82
N ARG A 312 -20.20 -27.68 6.60
CA ARG A 312 -21.10 -28.11 7.69
C ARG A 312 -22.53 -27.78 7.31
N PHE A 313 -23.38 -28.81 7.30
CA PHE A 313 -24.78 -28.64 6.96
C PHE A 313 -25.61 -28.12 8.14
N GLY A 314 -25.22 -28.48 9.36
CA GLY A 314 -25.84 -28.03 10.61
C GLY A 314 -25.69 -29.08 11.72
N GLY A 315 -25.79 -28.68 12.99
CA GLY A 315 -25.60 -29.60 14.09
C GLY A 315 -24.26 -30.34 14.05
N ASP A 316 -24.30 -31.64 13.97
CA ASP A 316 -23.19 -32.60 13.86
C ASP A 316 -22.95 -33.16 12.45
N GLU A 317 -23.65 -32.59 11.44
CA GLU A 317 -23.61 -33.04 10.06
C GLU A 317 -22.59 -32.22 9.22
N PHE A 318 -21.71 -32.94 8.53
CA PHE A 318 -20.72 -32.39 7.59
C PHE A 318 -20.95 -32.96 6.18
N ILE A 319 -20.51 -32.20 5.18
CA ILE A 319 -20.52 -32.65 3.78
C ILE A 319 -19.14 -32.45 3.18
N ILE A 320 -18.70 -33.42 2.38
CA ILE A 320 -17.52 -33.31 1.53
C ILE A 320 -17.97 -33.37 0.08
N ILE A 321 -17.47 -32.47 -0.75
CA ILE A 321 -17.70 -32.47 -2.20
C ILE A 321 -16.35 -32.70 -2.88
N PHE A 322 -16.33 -33.70 -3.77
CA PHE A 322 -15.19 -34.00 -4.63
C PHE A 322 -15.50 -33.52 -6.04
N GLU A 323 -14.91 -32.39 -6.45
CA GLU A 323 -15.18 -31.76 -7.74
C GLU A 323 -14.81 -32.62 -8.96
N LYS A 324 -13.88 -33.55 -8.77
CA LYS A 324 -13.39 -34.45 -9.80
C LYS A 324 -13.22 -35.83 -9.20
N ILE A 325 -14.09 -36.74 -9.56
CA ILE A 325 -14.02 -38.15 -9.22
C ILE A 325 -14.17 -38.96 -10.51
N VAL A 326 -13.44 -40.05 -10.62
CA VAL A 326 -13.38 -40.81 -11.87
C VAL A 326 -14.49 -41.92 -11.90
N SER A 327 -14.81 -42.45 -10.73
CA SER A 327 -15.80 -43.54 -10.62
C SER A 327 -16.39 -43.65 -9.21
N TYR A 328 -17.49 -44.37 -9.12
CA TYR A 328 -18.11 -44.73 -7.84
C TYR A 328 -17.13 -45.49 -6.93
N GLN A 329 -16.34 -46.44 -7.49
CA GLN A 329 -15.38 -47.21 -6.73
C GLN A 329 -14.27 -46.34 -6.07
N GLU A 330 -13.87 -45.27 -6.73
CA GLU A 330 -12.91 -44.31 -6.14
C GLU A 330 -13.53 -43.56 -4.97
N LEU A 331 -14.77 -43.09 -5.12
CA LEU A 331 -15.52 -42.41 -4.06
C LEU A 331 -15.76 -43.33 -2.85
N GLU A 332 -16.15 -44.59 -3.11
CA GLU A 332 -16.34 -45.63 -2.09
C GLU A 332 -15.04 -45.93 -1.33
N ALA A 333 -13.89 -46.02 -2.03
CA ALA A 333 -12.61 -46.25 -1.40
C ALA A 333 -12.24 -45.10 -0.48
N TYR A 334 -12.48 -43.83 -0.89
CA TYR A 334 -12.33 -42.67 -0.03
C TYR A 334 -13.24 -42.73 1.19
N GLY A 335 -14.53 -43.10 1.02
CA GLY A 335 -15.49 -43.19 2.12
C GLY A 335 -15.06 -44.21 3.18
N ILE A 336 -14.65 -45.41 2.75
CA ILE A 336 -14.14 -46.45 3.66
C ILE A 336 -12.87 -46.00 4.41
N ALA A 337 -11.92 -45.40 3.71
CA ALA A 337 -10.69 -44.90 4.31
C ALA A 337 -10.99 -43.78 5.32
N LEU A 338 -11.86 -42.84 4.95
CA LEU A 338 -12.25 -41.73 5.80
C LEU A 338 -12.94 -42.18 7.07
N LYS A 339 -13.95 -43.12 6.95
CA LYS A 339 -14.62 -43.68 8.10
C LYS A 339 -13.65 -44.31 9.10
N LYS A 340 -12.65 -45.02 8.61
CA LYS A 340 -11.58 -45.60 9.46
C LYS A 340 -10.75 -44.52 10.14
N ALA A 341 -10.41 -43.42 9.45
CA ALA A 341 -9.62 -42.31 9.98
C ALA A 341 -10.41 -41.49 11.02
N LEU A 342 -11.74 -41.44 10.92
CA LEU A 342 -12.59 -40.68 11.84
C LEU A 342 -12.86 -41.44 13.17
N TYR A 343 -12.50 -42.71 13.26
CA TYR A 343 -12.54 -43.43 14.53
C TYR A 343 -11.29 -43.11 15.32
N GLN A 344 -11.38 -42.13 16.25
CA GLN A 344 -10.25 -41.72 17.07
C GLN A 344 -10.69 -41.11 18.41
N THR A 345 -9.72 -40.99 19.32
CA THR A 345 -9.85 -40.33 20.61
C THR A 345 -9.56 -38.84 20.50
N TYR A 346 -10.48 -38.00 20.93
CA TYR A 346 -10.30 -36.54 21.03
C TYR A 346 -10.02 -36.16 22.48
N THR A 347 -9.02 -35.34 22.70
CA THR A 347 -8.69 -34.78 24.04
C THR A 347 -9.05 -33.29 24.04
N ILE A 348 -10.01 -32.94 24.88
CA ILE A 348 -10.55 -31.57 24.99
C ILE A 348 -10.57 -31.21 26.47
N ASN A 349 -9.85 -30.18 26.89
CA ASN A 349 -9.78 -29.74 28.30
C ASN A 349 -9.49 -30.88 29.30
N ASP A 350 -8.48 -31.71 28.99
CA ASP A 350 -8.05 -32.88 29.76
C ASP A 350 -9.09 -34.03 29.85
N ILE A 351 -10.22 -33.91 29.14
CA ILE A 351 -11.21 -34.98 28.99
C ILE A 351 -11.00 -35.65 27.66
N THR A 352 -10.95 -36.98 27.67
CA THR A 352 -10.82 -37.80 26.47
C THR A 352 -12.15 -38.48 26.14
N VAL A 353 -12.55 -38.38 24.87
CA VAL A 353 -13.74 -39.04 24.33
C VAL A 353 -13.40 -39.78 23.03
N ASP A 354 -13.84 -41.00 22.91
CA ASP A 354 -13.78 -41.70 21.65
C ASP A 354 -14.96 -41.26 20.79
N SER A 355 -14.66 -40.89 19.54
CA SER A 355 -15.70 -40.51 18.58
C SER A 355 -15.50 -41.25 17.30
N SER A 356 -16.63 -41.53 16.62
CA SER A 356 -16.70 -42.10 15.30
C SER A 356 -17.72 -41.33 14.49
N ALA A 357 -17.75 -41.57 13.19
CA ALA A 357 -18.76 -40.96 12.34
C ALA A 357 -19.37 -41.97 11.38
N SER A 358 -20.64 -41.77 11.05
CA SER A 358 -21.33 -42.49 9.99
C SER A 358 -21.19 -41.73 8.67
N VAL A 359 -20.95 -42.45 7.58
CA VAL A 359 -20.59 -41.83 6.29
C VAL A 359 -21.47 -42.47 5.19
N GLY A 360 -22.14 -41.64 4.39
CA GLY A 360 -22.83 -42.05 3.19
C GLY A 360 -22.36 -41.22 2.00
N TRP A 361 -22.27 -41.80 0.83
CA TRP A 361 -21.77 -41.13 -0.37
C TRP A 361 -22.62 -41.41 -1.60
N ALA A 362 -22.63 -40.48 -2.55
CA ALA A 362 -23.31 -40.61 -3.83
C ALA A 362 -22.51 -39.86 -4.94
N ILE A 363 -22.64 -40.33 -6.18
CA ILE A 363 -21.95 -39.79 -7.34
C ILE A 363 -22.94 -39.23 -8.38
N PHE A 364 -22.64 -38.06 -8.89
CA PHE A 364 -23.37 -37.40 -9.96
C PHE A 364 -22.62 -37.50 -11.30
N PRO A 365 -23.26 -37.71 -12.44
CA PRO A 365 -24.68 -37.91 -12.66
C PRO A 365 -25.13 -39.39 -12.67
N GLU A 366 -24.28 -40.32 -12.23
CA GLU A 366 -24.51 -41.75 -12.36
C GLU A 366 -25.71 -42.23 -11.51
N GLU A 367 -25.87 -41.68 -10.30
CA GLU A 367 -26.88 -42.10 -9.34
C GLU A 367 -28.06 -41.13 -9.20
N ALA A 368 -27.90 -39.88 -9.66
CA ALA A 368 -28.90 -38.83 -9.51
C ALA A 368 -28.90 -37.88 -10.70
N ASN A 369 -30.07 -37.28 -10.99
CA ASN A 369 -30.23 -36.27 -12.04
C ASN A 369 -30.29 -34.82 -11.47
N ASP A 370 -30.43 -34.70 -10.17
CA ASP A 370 -30.52 -33.42 -9.44
C ASP A 370 -29.86 -33.53 -8.06
N ILE A 371 -29.66 -32.39 -7.41
CA ILE A 371 -28.95 -32.30 -6.14
C ILE A 371 -29.75 -32.91 -4.99
N GLU A 372 -31.06 -32.71 -4.99
CA GLU A 372 -31.93 -33.19 -3.91
C GLU A 372 -31.91 -34.73 -3.87
N THR A 373 -32.06 -35.36 -5.03
CA THR A 373 -31.92 -36.82 -5.17
C THR A 373 -30.54 -37.31 -4.75
N LEU A 374 -29.47 -36.60 -5.15
CA LEU A 374 -28.09 -36.96 -4.80
C LEU A 374 -27.87 -36.93 -3.29
N ILE A 375 -28.32 -35.87 -2.63
CA ILE A 375 -28.21 -35.71 -1.16
C ILE A 375 -29.02 -36.80 -0.46
N ASN A 376 -30.26 -37.08 -0.91
CA ASN A 376 -31.12 -38.10 -0.32
C ASN A 376 -30.46 -39.49 -0.39
N ILE A 377 -29.84 -39.87 -1.50
CA ILE A 377 -29.11 -41.14 -1.63
C ILE A 377 -27.96 -41.23 -0.64
N ALA A 378 -27.16 -40.14 -0.50
CA ALA A 378 -26.07 -40.12 0.45
C ALA A 378 -26.57 -40.17 1.90
N ASP A 379 -27.67 -39.49 2.23
CA ASP A 379 -28.28 -39.48 3.56
C ASP A 379 -28.82 -40.87 3.94
N GLU A 380 -29.55 -41.53 3.06
CA GLU A 380 -30.04 -42.90 3.28
C GLU A 380 -28.90 -43.86 3.61
N ARG A 381 -27.77 -43.77 2.87
CA ARG A 381 -26.57 -44.59 3.11
C ARG A 381 -25.88 -44.25 4.43
N MET A 382 -25.79 -43.00 4.77
CA MET A 382 -25.24 -42.53 6.06
C MET A 382 -26.12 -43.06 7.22
N TYR A 383 -27.44 -43.01 7.08
CA TYR A 383 -28.35 -43.52 8.09
C TYR A 383 -28.28 -45.04 8.25
N GLU A 384 -28.13 -45.79 7.15
CA GLU A 384 -27.87 -47.22 7.20
C GLU A 384 -26.58 -47.57 7.94
N ASP A 385 -25.53 -46.85 7.64
CA ASP A 385 -24.23 -46.96 8.32
C ASP A 385 -24.34 -46.69 9.82
N LYS A 386 -25.07 -45.64 10.21
CA LYS A 386 -25.39 -45.32 11.61
C LYS A 386 -26.11 -46.41 12.35
N ARG A 387 -27.07 -47.07 11.67
CA ARG A 387 -27.81 -48.22 12.26
C ARG A 387 -26.89 -49.40 12.52
N LEU A 388 -25.98 -49.70 11.59
CA LEU A 388 -25.02 -50.80 11.75
C LEU A 388 -24.05 -50.56 12.90
N ASP A 389 -23.56 -49.34 13.08
CA ASP A 389 -22.70 -48.97 14.20
C ASP A 389 -23.41 -49.05 15.56
N HIS A 390 -24.70 -48.65 15.64
CA HIS A 390 -25.52 -48.82 16.85
C HIS A 390 -25.74 -50.30 17.20
N GLN A 391 -26.00 -51.16 16.24
CA GLN A 391 -26.19 -52.59 16.48
C GLN A 391 -24.89 -53.27 16.96
N ARG A 392 -23.75 -52.84 16.48
CA ARG A 392 -22.42 -53.31 16.96
C ARG A 392 -22.15 -52.89 18.40
N ALA A 393 -22.51 -51.65 18.77
CA ALA A 393 -22.27 -51.13 20.13
C ALA A 393 -23.20 -51.81 21.18
N VAL A 394 -24.39 -52.33 20.80
CA VAL A 394 -25.31 -53.03 21.69
C VAL A 394 -24.90 -54.51 21.93
N ASN A 395 -24.10 -55.09 21.03
CA ASN A 395 -23.66 -56.49 21.09
C ASN A 395 -22.29 -56.67 21.78
N PHE A 396 -21.74 -55.59 22.35
CA PHE A 396 -20.57 -55.61 23.23
C PHE A 396 -20.98 -55.13 24.63
#